data_83bb0670c12454d8aae8021b1e3a99cf
#
_entry.id   83bb0670c12454d8aae8021b1e3a99cf
#
_cell.length_a   1.000
_cell.length_b   1.000
_cell.length_c   1.000
_cell.angle_alpha   90.00
_cell.angle_beta   90.00
_cell.angle_gamma   90.00
#
_symmetry.space_group_name_H-M   'P 1'
#
loop_
_entity.id
_entity.type
_entity.pdbx_description
1 polymer ?
#
loop_
_entity_poly.entity_id
_entity_poly.type
_entity_poly.pdbx_seq_one_letter_code
_entity_poly.pdbx_strand_id
1 'polypeptide(L)'
;MRIKPEEVSKIIRNEIEGYNKSLDIENTGTVLEVGDGIARVYGLSKAMSGELLKFENGVMGMALNLEEDNIGAVIFGESRGIKEGGTVKSTGKVAEVPSGEGLLGRVVNALGEPIDGKGSIEASKYMKIERPAYGIIDRKPVSEPLQTGIKAIDGMFPIGKGQRELIIGDRQTGKTAIAIDTIINQKNNDVVCIYVAIGQKRSTVAQIYKKLEELGALEYTIIVAATASESAPLQYLAPYAGVAMGEYFMEQGKHVLIIYDDLSKHAVSYREMSLLLRRPPGREAYPGDVFYLHSRLLERAAKLSDELGGGSITALPIVETKAGDISAYIPTNVISITDGQIFLETDLFNSGFRPAINPGVSVSRVGGSAQIKAMKQVASKVKLELAQYNELLAFTQFGSDLDKATRDQLNRGAKIMEVLKQSQYNPYRVEEQVVSFFCVTNGYFDDIPTEKVKAFEHDLIGSLRTENEILSEIKKEEKVTDEINEKLIAYVTNYKQDYVW
;
A
#
# COMPACT_ATOMS: atom_id res chain seq x y z
N MET A 1 -21.44 2.67 76.37
CA MET A 1 -20.16 2.57 75.70
C MET A 1 -19.97 3.83 74.85
N ARG A 2 -19.03 4.71 75.18
CA ARG A 2 -18.67 5.88 74.32
C ARG A 2 -17.63 5.42 73.34
N ILE A 3 -17.97 5.36 72.06
CA ILE A 3 -17.05 5.07 70.98
C ILE A 3 -16.02 6.24 70.90
N LYS A 4 -14.77 5.93 70.95
CA LYS A 4 -13.72 6.96 70.87
C LYS A 4 -13.59 7.49 69.43
N PRO A 5 -13.36 8.82 69.26
CA PRO A 5 -13.27 9.42 67.93
C PRO A 5 -12.19 8.75 67.01
N GLU A 6 -11.16 8.20 67.61
CA GLU A 6 -10.09 7.45 66.92
C GLU A 6 -10.59 6.14 66.29
N GLU A 7 -11.54 5.43 66.95
CA GLU A 7 -12.11 4.19 66.44
C GLU A 7 -13.03 4.48 65.24
N VAL A 8 -13.80 5.57 65.31
CA VAL A 8 -14.65 6.03 64.18
C VAL A 8 -13.78 6.43 62.98
N SER A 9 -12.68 7.16 63.22
CA SER A 9 -11.76 7.55 62.16
C SER A 9 -11.10 6.32 61.48
N LYS A 10 -10.82 5.27 62.25
CA LYS A 10 -10.22 4.03 61.75
C LYS A 10 -11.22 3.22 60.93
N ILE A 11 -12.47 3.18 61.33
CA ILE A 11 -13.55 2.53 60.58
C ILE A 11 -13.80 3.27 59.27
N ILE A 12 -13.90 4.60 59.29
CA ILE A 12 -14.08 5.41 58.09
C ILE A 12 -12.88 5.26 57.13
N ARG A 13 -11.67 5.20 57.62
CA ARG A 13 -10.48 5.00 56.82
C ARG A 13 -10.46 3.61 56.17
N ASN A 14 -10.85 2.55 56.90
CA ASN A 14 -10.99 1.22 56.35
C ASN A 14 -12.12 1.10 55.32
N GLU A 15 -13.22 1.81 55.51
CA GLU A 15 -14.34 1.87 54.55
C GLU A 15 -13.91 2.63 53.27
N ILE A 16 -13.17 3.74 53.41
CA ILE A 16 -12.60 4.49 52.28
C ILE A 16 -11.54 3.67 51.53
N GLU A 17 -10.68 2.92 52.23
CA GLU A 17 -9.73 2.01 51.61
C GLU A 17 -10.43 0.83 50.92
N GLY A 18 -11.52 0.32 51.48
CA GLY A 18 -12.40 -0.67 50.89
C GLY A 18 -13.12 -0.13 49.65
N TYR A 19 -13.57 1.11 49.67
CA TYR A 19 -14.21 1.78 48.53
C TYR A 19 -13.23 2.03 47.37
N ASN A 20 -11.98 2.46 47.67
CA ASN A 20 -10.95 2.57 46.68
C ASN A 20 -10.56 1.20 46.05
N LYS A 21 -10.60 0.11 46.85
CA LYS A 21 -10.43 -1.25 46.33
C LYS A 21 -11.56 -1.66 45.40
N SER A 22 -12.82 -1.26 45.67
CA SER A 22 -13.94 -1.59 44.78
C SER A 22 -13.88 -0.82 43.43
N LEU A 23 -13.33 0.41 43.43
CA LEU A 23 -13.05 1.13 42.18
C LEU A 23 -11.90 0.51 41.36
N ASP A 24 -10.90 -0.06 42.03
CA ASP A 24 -9.81 -0.81 41.36
C ASP A 24 -10.30 -2.14 40.78
N ILE A 25 -11.32 -2.77 41.38
CA ILE A 25 -11.91 -4.04 40.93
C ILE A 25 -12.65 -3.86 39.59
N GLU A 26 -13.32 -2.74 39.35
CA GLU A 26 -14.01 -2.48 38.06
C GLU A 26 -13.08 -2.33 36.88
N ASN A 27 -11.82 -1.93 37.11
CA ASN A 27 -10.78 -1.77 36.09
C ASN A 27 -9.77 -2.92 36.06
N THR A 28 -10.03 -3.99 36.81
CA THR A 28 -9.15 -5.14 36.92
C THR A 28 -9.92 -6.41 36.56
N GLY A 29 -9.36 -7.20 35.66
CA GLY A 29 -9.88 -8.50 35.25
C GLY A 29 -8.93 -9.62 35.62
N THR A 30 -9.41 -10.84 35.47
CA THR A 30 -8.66 -12.09 35.74
C THR A 30 -8.58 -12.90 34.46
N VAL A 31 -7.37 -13.36 34.11
CA VAL A 31 -7.16 -14.27 32.98
C VAL A 31 -7.83 -15.60 33.23
N LEU A 32 -8.80 -15.98 32.42
CA LEU A 32 -9.44 -17.30 32.45
C LEU A 32 -8.67 -18.35 31.67
N GLU A 33 -8.17 -17.96 30.49
CA GLU A 33 -7.49 -18.83 29.54
C GLU A 33 -6.46 -18.00 28.78
N VAL A 34 -5.28 -18.55 28.49
CA VAL A 34 -4.25 -17.89 27.68
C VAL A 34 -3.56 -18.91 26.78
N GLY A 35 -3.39 -18.56 25.51
CA GLY A 35 -2.68 -19.40 24.53
C GLY A 35 -2.62 -18.71 23.17
N ASP A 36 -1.56 -19.01 22.40
CA ASP A 36 -1.41 -18.59 21.00
C ASP A 36 -1.63 -17.10 20.72
N GLY A 37 -1.22 -16.24 21.65
CA GLY A 37 -1.36 -14.78 21.50
C GLY A 37 -2.76 -14.22 21.84
N ILE A 38 -3.63 -15.03 22.44
CA ILE A 38 -4.99 -14.67 22.87
C ILE A 38 -5.14 -14.91 24.38
N ALA A 39 -5.90 -14.06 25.06
CA ALA A 39 -6.35 -14.28 26.41
C ALA A 39 -7.87 -14.07 26.51
N ARG A 40 -8.53 -14.91 27.31
CA ARG A 40 -9.90 -14.65 27.78
C ARG A 40 -9.80 -14.11 29.20
N VAL A 41 -10.44 -12.97 29.41
CA VAL A 41 -10.35 -12.21 30.66
C VAL A 41 -11.74 -12.05 31.24
N TYR A 42 -11.94 -12.47 32.48
CA TYR A 42 -13.18 -12.25 33.22
C TYR A 42 -13.16 -10.85 33.84
N GLY A 43 -14.30 -10.22 33.89
CA GLY A 43 -14.44 -8.85 34.40
C GLY A 43 -14.16 -7.80 33.31
N LEU A 44 -13.68 -6.60 33.73
CA LEU A 44 -13.43 -5.46 32.84
C LEU A 44 -14.70 -5.01 32.09
N SER A 45 -15.85 -5.01 32.75
CA SER A 45 -17.18 -4.75 32.17
C SER A 45 -17.31 -3.35 31.50
N LYS A 46 -16.37 -2.43 31.79
CA LYS A 46 -16.33 -1.07 31.22
C LYS A 46 -15.30 -0.93 30.10
N ALA A 47 -14.57 -1.97 29.76
CA ALA A 47 -13.57 -1.92 28.71
C ALA A 47 -14.22 -1.68 27.34
N MET A 48 -13.59 -0.87 26.52
CA MET A 48 -14.02 -0.55 25.15
C MET A 48 -13.38 -1.50 24.15
N SER A 49 -14.04 -1.73 23.02
CA SER A 49 -13.41 -2.42 21.90
C SER A 49 -12.20 -1.62 21.39
N GLY A 50 -11.05 -2.29 21.17
CA GLY A 50 -9.81 -1.62 20.80
C GLY A 50 -9.04 -1.01 21.98
N GLU A 51 -9.51 -1.16 23.22
CA GLU A 51 -8.83 -0.66 24.39
C GLU A 51 -7.58 -1.47 24.72
N LEU A 52 -6.51 -0.77 25.09
CA LEU A 52 -5.29 -1.39 25.58
C LEU A 52 -5.48 -1.98 26.97
N LEU A 53 -5.05 -3.21 27.12
CA LEU A 53 -5.04 -3.97 28.36
C LEU A 53 -3.59 -4.22 28.79
N LYS A 54 -3.32 -4.10 30.08
CA LYS A 54 -2.00 -4.36 30.65
C LYS A 54 -2.04 -5.61 31.53
N PHE A 55 -1.29 -6.62 31.13
CA PHE A 55 -1.13 -7.86 31.91
C PHE A 55 -0.13 -7.69 33.05
N GLU A 56 -0.20 -8.56 34.06
CA GLU A 56 0.62 -8.50 35.27
C GLU A 56 2.12 -8.45 34.99
N ASN A 57 2.58 -9.18 33.97
CA ASN A 57 3.98 -9.20 33.52
C ASN A 57 4.40 -7.96 32.70
N GLY A 58 3.52 -6.97 32.56
CA GLY A 58 3.76 -5.75 31.81
C GLY A 58 3.50 -5.84 30.31
N VAL A 59 3.19 -7.02 29.77
CA VAL A 59 2.81 -7.20 28.37
C VAL A 59 1.49 -6.48 28.09
N MET A 60 1.44 -5.82 26.93
CA MET A 60 0.23 -5.15 26.47
C MET A 60 -0.62 -6.08 25.62
N GLY A 61 -1.92 -5.86 25.64
CA GLY A 61 -2.88 -6.48 24.75
C GLY A 61 -3.99 -5.51 24.37
N MET A 62 -4.95 -5.98 23.59
CA MET A 62 -6.10 -5.17 23.17
C MET A 62 -7.39 -5.98 23.29
N ALA A 63 -8.42 -5.35 23.83
CA ALA A 63 -9.77 -5.92 23.88
C ALA A 63 -10.35 -5.97 22.46
N LEU A 64 -10.66 -7.17 21.97
CA LEU A 64 -11.18 -7.36 20.61
C LEU A 64 -12.61 -7.93 20.59
N ASN A 65 -12.93 -8.83 21.51
CA ASN A 65 -14.25 -9.44 21.62
C ASN A 65 -14.85 -9.11 22.99
N LEU A 66 -15.95 -8.38 23.00
CA LEU A 66 -16.64 -8.03 24.24
C LEU A 66 -17.87 -8.91 24.40
N GLU A 67 -17.85 -9.78 25.39
CA GLU A 67 -18.96 -10.65 25.77
C GLU A 67 -19.54 -10.18 27.12
N GLU A 68 -20.67 -10.71 27.53
CA GLU A 68 -21.37 -10.26 28.74
C GLU A 68 -20.50 -10.39 30.01
N ASP A 69 -19.81 -11.52 30.17
CA ASP A 69 -19.02 -11.83 31.37
C ASP A 69 -17.52 -11.86 31.14
N ASN A 70 -17.06 -11.82 29.89
CA ASN A 70 -15.65 -11.96 29.56
C ASN A 70 -15.24 -11.14 28.32
N ILE A 71 -13.95 -10.92 28.20
CA ILE A 71 -13.33 -10.23 27.09
C ILE A 71 -12.34 -11.17 26.42
N GLY A 72 -12.46 -11.31 25.10
CA GLY A 72 -11.41 -11.87 24.26
C GLY A 72 -10.38 -10.80 23.93
N ALA A 73 -9.18 -10.94 24.46
CA ALA A 73 -8.08 -10.03 24.26
C ALA A 73 -7.00 -10.64 23.37
N VAL A 74 -6.40 -9.84 22.50
CA VAL A 74 -5.20 -10.20 21.74
C VAL A 74 -3.96 -9.67 22.46
N ILE A 75 -2.88 -10.43 22.46
CA ILE A 75 -1.65 -10.13 23.20
C ILE A 75 -0.60 -9.62 22.22
N PHE A 76 0.00 -8.46 22.51
CA PHE A 76 1.06 -7.86 21.71
C PHE A 76 2.43 -8.29 22.22
N GLY A 77 2.89 -9.48 21.82
CA GLY A 77 4.18 -10.00 22.20
C GLY A 77 4.13 -11.47 22.65
N GLU A 78 5.11 -11.88 23.42
CA GLU A 78 5.15 -13.25 23.94
C GLU A 78 4.14 -13.44 25.06
N SER A 79 3.23 -14.41 24.90
CA SER A 79 2.29 -14.81 25.96
C SER A 79 2.94 -15.60 27.09
N ARG A 80 4.24 -15.98 26.94
CA ARG A 80 5.01 -16.66 27.97
C ARG A 80 5.10 -15.79 29.22
N GLY A 81 4.64 -16.30 30.35
CA GLY A 81 4.62 -15.56 31.63
C GLY A 81 3.27 -14.96 32.00
N ILE A 82 2.30 -14.94 31.08
CA ILE A 82 0.89 -14.71 31.44
C ILE A 82 0.32 -16.04 31.88
N LYS A 83 -0.34 -16.06 33.05
CA LYS A 83 -0.90 -17.28 33.65
C LYS A 83 -2.38 -17.16 33.85
N GLU A 84 -3.10 -18.28 33.82
CA GLU A 84 -4.48 -18.35 34.27
C GLU A 84 -4.56 -17.91 35.73
N GLY A 85 -5.58 -17.14 36.07
CA GLY A 85 -5.71 -16.48 37.38
C GLY A 85 -4.90 -15.17 37.53
N GLY A 86 -4.05 -14.84 36.54
CA GLY A 86 -3.28 -13.59 36.53
C GLY A 86 -4.14 -12.36 36.36
N THR A 87 -3.65 -11.21 36.80
CA THR A 87 -4.37 -9.94 36.78
C THR A 87 -4.17 -9.19 35.46
N VAL A 88 -5.25 -8.62 34.94
CA VAL A 88 -5.24 -7.72 33.76
C VAL A 88 -5.89 -6.40 34.15
N LYS A 89 -5.27 -5.29 33.75
CA LYS A 89 -5.79 -3.95 33.99
C LYS A 89 -6.25 -3.28 32.70
N SER A 90 -7.44 -2.72 32.72
CA SER A 90 -7.90 -1.76 31.71
C SER A 90 -7.08 -0.48 31.83
N THR A 91 -6.66 0.08 30.67
CA THR A 91 -5.90 1.34 30.65
C THR A 91 -6.77 2.56 30.41
N GLY A 92 -8.02 2.37 30.00
CA GLY A 92 -8.93 3.45 29.58
C GLY A 92 -8.49 4.13 28.26
N LYS A 93 -7.50 3.57 27.57
CA LYS A 93 -6.95 4.16 26.33
C LYS A 93 -7.09 3.18 25.16
N VAL A 94 -7.57 3.66 24.03
CA VAL A 94 -7.52 2.90 22.78
C VAL A 94 -6.09 2.84 22.26
N ALA A 95 -5.80 1.86 21.41
CA ALA A 95 -4.47 1.71 20.82
C ALA A 95 -4.11 2.89 19.94
N GLU A 96 -2.93 3.46 20.17
CA GLU A 96 -2.37 4.61 19.46
C GLU A 96 -0.94 4.32 19.02
N VAL A 97 -0.49 4.96 17.94
CA VAL A 97 0.89 4.88 17.45
C VAL A 97 1.55 6.25 17.38
N PRO A 98 2.87 6.33 17.64
CA PRO A 98 3.61 7.56 17.42
C PRO A 98 3.55 7.95 15.95
N SER A 99 3.44 9.24 15.68
CA SER A 99 3.35 9.80 14.34
C SER A 99 4.12 11.11 14.28
N GLY A 100 4.69 11.43 13.14
CA GLY A 100 5.49 12.62 12.94
C GLY A 100 6.70 12.41 12.03
N GLU A 101 7.40 13.48 11.74
CA GLU A 101 8.58 13.48 10.85
C GLU A 101 9.75 12.62 11.41
N GLY A 102 9.83 12.45 12.74
CA GLY A 102 10.81 11.56 13.36
C GLY A 102 10.71 10.09 12.96
N LEU A 103 9.63 9.68 12.28
CA LEU A 103 9.45 8.33 11.73
C LEU A 103 10.06 8.16 10.33
N LEU A 104 10.35 9.25 9.63
CA LEU A 104 10.96 9.18 8.29
C LEU A 104 12.34 8.53 8.37
N GLY A 105 12.61 7.60 7.49
CA GLY A 105 13.85 6.84 7.47
C GLY A 105 13.96 5.73 8.52
N ARG A 106 12.87 5.43 9.25
CA ARG A 106 12.85 4.47 10.34
C ARG A 106 12.10 3.18 9.96
N VAL A 107 12.48 2.12 10.66
CA VAL A 107 11.75 0.84 10.66
C VAL A 107 11.14 0.62 12.04
N VAL A 108 9.82 0.46 12.06
CA VAL A 108 9.05 0.28 13.29
C VAL A 108 8.21 -0.99 13.24
N ASN A 109 7.84 -1.49 14.42
CA ASN A 109 6.86 -2.57 14.53
C ASN A 109 5.42 -2.04 14.43
N ALA A 110 4.43 -2.93 14.57
CA ALA A 110 3.00 -2.57 14.53
C ALA A 110 2.53 -1.65 15.68
N LEU A 111 3.33 -1.47 16.72
CA LEU A 111 3.06 -0.55 17.83
C LEU A 111 3.79 0.79 17.66
N GLY A 112 4.54 0.97 16.57
CA GLY A 112 5.34 2.16 16.30
C GLY A 112 6.68 2.19 17.06
N GLU A 113 7.09 1.08 17.67
CA GLU A 113 8.39 0.98 18.35
C GLU A 113 9.51 0.74 17.33
N PRO A 114 10.66 1.43 17.45
CA PRO A 114 11.76 1.28 16.51
C PRO A 114 12.42 -0.10 16.63
N ILE A 115 12.64 -0.75 15.48
CA ILE A 115 13.31 -2.06 15.38
C ILE A 115 14.57 -2.00 14.49
N ASP A 116 15.00 -0.80 14.12
CA ASP A 116 16.15 -0.52 13.24
C ASP A 116 17.48 -0.29 14.00
N GLY A 117 17.45 -0.31 15.33
CA GLY A 117 18.63 -0.07 16.15
C GLY A 117 19.10 1.40 16.22
N LYS A 118 18.34 2.34 15.64
CA LYS A 118 18.70 3.78 15.60
C LYS A 118 18.22 4.59 16.82
N GLY A 119 17.85 3.93 17.92
CA GLY A 119 17.38 4.58 19.15
C GLY A 119 15.88 4.97 19.12
N SER A 120 15.45 5.67 20.16
CA SER A 120 14.05 6.11 20.33
C SER A 120 13.61 7.10 19.25
N ILE A 121 12.31 7.14 19.00
CA ILE A 121 11.69 8.06 18.05
C ILE A 121 10.98 9.16 18.84
N GLU A 122 11.22 10.41 18.45
CA GLU A 122 10.46 11.55 18.97
C GLU A 122 9.15 11.66 18.18
N ALA A 123 8.04 11.36 18.84
CA ALA A 123 6.71 11.48 18.24
C ALA A 123 6.23 12.93 18.32
N SER A 124 5.74 13.47 17.21
CA SER A 124 5.07 14.78 17.21
C SER A 124 3.66 14.68 17.79
N LYS A 125 2.99 13.55 17.55
CA LYS A 125 1.61 13.24 17.99
C LYS A 125 1.41 11.74 18.09
N TYR A 126 0.46 11.29 18.90
CA TYR A 126 -0.04 9.92 18.88
C TYR A 126 -1.36 9.86 18.13
N MET A 127 -1.44 8.97 17.15
CA MET A 127 -2.63 8.78 16.31
C MET A 127 -3.32 7.47 16.67
N LYS A 128 -4.66 7.52 16.80
CA LYS A 128 -5.46 6.31 17.05
C LYS A 128 -5.32 5.33 15.89
N ILE A 129 -5.01 4.08 16.19
CA ILE A 129 -4.85 3.02 15.19
C ILE A 129 -6.19 2.75 14.49
N GLU A 130 -7.26 2.62 15.26
CA GLU A 130 -8.61 2.45 14.74
C GLU A 130 -9.35 3.79 14.81
N ARG A 131 -9.78 4.28 13.65
CA ARG A 131 -10.64 5.47 13.55
C ARG A 131 -11.52 5.37 12.31
N PRO A 132 -12.70 6.03 12.30
CA PRO A 132 -13.51 6.10 11.10
C PRO A 132 -12.80 6.87 9.98
N ALA A 133 -13.04 6.48 8.74
CA ALA A 133 -12.59 7.22 7.57
C ALA A 133 -13.30 8.58 7.48
N TYR A 134 -12.69 9.53 6.77
CA TYR A 134 -13.30 10.82 6.49
C TYR A 134 -14.61 10.68 5.72
N GLY A 135 -15.59 11.54 6.02
CA GLY A 135 -16.89 11.54 5.39
C GLY A 135 -16.88 11.98 3.93
N ILE A 136 -18.03 11.93 3.27
CA ILE A 136 -18.15 12.27 1.84
C ILE A 136 -17.86 13.76 1.60
N ILE A 137 -18.31 14.63 2.51
CA ILE A 137 -18.15 16.09 2.39
C ILE A 137 -16.68 16.51 2.59
N ASP A 138 -15.92 15.72 3.36
CA ASP A 138 -14.51 15.98 3.66
C ASP A 138 -13.59 15.67 2.50
N ARG A 139 -14.09 15.02 1.45
CA ARG A 139 -13.31 14.53 0.30
C ARG A 139 -13.55 15.36 -0.94
N LYS A 140 -12.53 15.42 -1.80
CA LYS A 140 -12.68 15.88 -3.18
C LYS A 140 -12.34 14.77 -4.19
N PRO A 141 -12.85 14.86 -5.43
CA PRO A 141 -12.55 13.89 -6.48
C PRO A 141 -11.05 13.78 -6.76
N VAL A 142 -10.61 12.56 -7.08
CA VAL A 142 -9.23 12.28 -7.47
C VAL A 142 -8.99 12.80 -8.88
N SER A 143 -8.08 13.77 -9.02
CA SER A 143 -7.73 14.41 -10.30
C SER A 143 -6.25 14.71 -10.48
N GLU A 144 -5.44 14.56 -9.42
CA GLU A 144 -4.01 14.79 -9.45
C GLU A 144 -3.27 13.47 -9.64
N PRO A 145 -2.32 13.34 -10.60
CA PRO A 145 -1.58 12.11 -10.81
C PRO A 145 -0.65 11.78 -9.65
N LEU A 146 -0.58 10.49 -9.29
CA LEU A 146 0.52 9.90 -8.56
C LEU A 146 1.39 9.15 -9.58
N GLN A 147 2.52 9.69 -9.94
CA GLN A 147 3.40 9.07 -10.94
C GLN A 147 4.11 7.87 -10.35
N THR A 148 3.90 6.69 -10.94
CA THR A 148 4.58 5.46 -10.51
C THR A 148 5.98 5.33 -11.08
N GLY A 149 6.26 6.00 -12.19
CA GLY A 149 7.48 5.85 -12.95
C GLY A 149 7.52 4.57 -13.81
N ILE A 150 6.38 3.86 -13.88
CA ILE A 150 6.23 2.63 -14.66
C ILE A 150 5.37 2.95 -15.88
N LYS A 151 5.97 2.89 -17.07
CA LYS A 151 5.31 3.27 -18.34
C LYS A 151 3.95 2.58 -18.53
N ALA A 152 3.90 1.27 -18.26
CA ALA A 152 2.68 0.50 -18.42
C ALA A 152 1.54 0.99 -17.51
N ILE A 153 1.85 1.46 -16.29
CA ILE A 153 0.86 1.96 -15.34
C ILE A 153 0.48 3.40 -15.69
N ASP A 154 1.46 4.30 -15.74
CA ASP A 154 1.21 5.72 -15.92
C ASP A 154 0.56 6.03 -17.28
N GLY A 155 0.87 5.23 -18.32
CA GLY A 155 0.29 5.36 -19.65
C GLY A 155 -1.12 4.76 -19.80
N MET A 156 -1.37 3.58 -19.22
CA MET A 156 -2.62 2.83 -19.47
C MET A 156 -3.57 2.73 -18.28
N PHE A 157 -3.05 2.76 -17.06
CA PHE A 157 -3.81 2.55 -15.81
C PHE A 157 -3.40 3.58 -14.75
N PRO A 158 -3.48 4.89 -15.06
CA PRO A 158 -2.94 5.93 -14.19
C PRO A 158 -3.58 5.91 -12.81
N ILE A 159 -2.74 6.20 -11.82
CA ILE A 159 -3.11 6.27 -10.42
C ILE A 159 -3.13 7.72 -9.98
N GLY A 160 -4.19 8.12 -9.28
CA GLY A 160 -4.33 9.47 -8.75
C GLY A 160 -4.07 9.55 -7.25
N LYS A 161 -3.70 10.72 -6.78
CA LYS A 161 -3.50 11.01 -5.35
C LYS A 161 -4.82 10.89 -4.59
N GLY A 162 -4.90 9.92 -3.69
CA GLY A 162 -6.11 9.57 -2.94
C GLY A 162 -6.84 8.32 -3.45
N GLN A 163 -6.35 7.70 -4.52
CA GLN A 163 -6.90 6.48 -5.11
C GLN A 163 -6.43 5.22 -4.36
N ARG A 164 -7.24 4.16 -4.44
CA ARG A 164 -6.91 2.81 -4.00
C ARG A 164 -6.74 1.92 -5.22
N GLU A 165 -5.52 1.55 -5.55
CA GLU A 165 -5.24 0.72 -6.72
C GLU A 165 -4.61 -0.61 -6.28
N LEU A 166 -5.30 -1.71 -6.56
CA LEU A 166 -4.87 -3.05 -6.16
C LEU A 166 -3.75 -3.56 -7.07
N ILE A 167 -2.68 -4.07 -6.50
CA ILE A 167 -1.67 -4.86 -7.23
C ILE A 167 -1.91 -6.34 -6.92
N ILE A 168 -2.29 -7.12 -7.93
CA ILE A 168 -2.73 -8.50 -7.76
C ILE A 168 -2.04 -9.44 -8.75
N GLY A 169 -1.73 -10.65 -8.31
CA GLY A 169 -1.12 -11.69 -9.14
C GLY A 169 -0.49 -12.80 -8.31
N ASP A 170 0.01 -13.82 -8.97
CA ASP A 170 0.63 -14.96 -8.32
C ASP A 170 1.95 -14.60 -7.63
N ARG A 171 2.45 -15.53 -6.83
CA ARG A 171 3.71 -15.34 -6.11
C ARG A 171 4.86 -15.11 -7.08
N GLN A 172 5.77 -14.17 -6.76
CA GLN A 172 6.97 -13.84 -7.54
C GLN A 172 6.70 -13.27 -8.95
N THR A 173 5.54 -12.71 -9.23
CA THR A 173 5.22 -12.03 -10.50
C THR A 173 5.67 -10.56 -10.57
N GLY A 174 6.29 -10.04 -9.51
CA GLY A 174 6.82 -8.66 -9.49
C GLY A 174 5.96 -7.64 -8.76
N LYS A 175 4.95 -8.06 -7.97
CA LYS A 175 4.07 -7.14 -7.19
C LYS A 175 4.85 -6.17 -6.31
N THR A 176 5.73 -6.69 -5.46
CA THR A 176 6.60 -5.88 -4.59
C THR A 176 7.56 -5.00 -5.40
N ALA A 177 8.02 -5.44 -6.56
CA ALA A 177 8.88 -4.64 -7.44
C ALA A 177 8.18 -3.37 -7.92
N ILE A 178 6.92 -3.47 -8.37
CA ILE A 178 6.09 -2.32 -8.75
C ILE A 178 5.94 -1.35 -7.58
N ALA A 179 5.66 -1.87 -6.39
CA ALA A 179 5.50 -1.05 -5.18
C ALA A 179 6.79 -0.28 -4.84
N ILE A 180 7.95 -0.96 -4.89
CA ILE A 180 9.24 -0.34 -4.59
C ILE A 180 9.63 0.69 -5.66
N ASP A 181 9.42 0.39 -6.95
CA ASP A 181 9.67 1.34 -8.04
C ASP A 181 8.81 2.59 -7.90
N THR A 182 7.54 2.42 -7.48
CA THR A 182 6.65 3.55 -7.19
C THR A 182 7.17 4.41 -6.04
N ILE A 183 7.68 3.81 -4.96
CA ILE A 183 8.33 4.54 -3.85
C ILE A 183 9.54 5.31 -4.36
N ILE A 184 10.43 4.66 -5.11
CA ILE A 184 11.67 5.28 -5.63
C ILE A 184 11.33 6.50 -6.50
N ASN A 185 10.26 6.42 -7.29
CA ASN A 185 9.83 7.52 -8.16
C ASN A 185 9.26 8.72 -7.40
N GLN A 186 8.95 8.60 -6.10
CA GLN A 186 8.47 9.73 -5.32
C GLN A 186 9.59 10.71 -4.90
N LYS A 187 10.84 10.41 -5.18
CA LYS A 187 11.95 11.33 -4.93
C LYS A 187 11.70 12.68 -5.61
N ASN A 188 11.66 13.75 -4.82
CA ASN A 188 11.36 15.13 -5.24
C ASN A 188 9.88 15.39 -5.66
N ASN A 189 8.95 14.51 -5.33
CA ASN A 189 7.51 14.69 -5.62
C ASN A 189 6.68 15.10 -4.39
N ASP A 190 7.35 15.45 -3.28
CA ASP A 190 6.72 15.83 -2.00
C ASP A 190 5.64 14.83 -1.52
N VAL A 191 5.97 13.54 -1.63
CA VAL A 191 5.13 12.42 -1.21
C VAL A 191 5.84 11.64 -0.11
N VAL A 192 5.21 11.50 1.04
CA VAL A 192 5.66 10.61 2.11
C VAL A 192 5.25 9.19 1.79
N CYS A 193 6.19 8.26 1.85
CA CYS A 193 5.91 6.86 1.56
C CYS A 193 5.84 6.02 2.85
N ILE A 194 4.91 5.08 2.92
CA ILE A 194 4.80 4.12 4.01
C ILE A 194 4.73 2.72 3.40
N TYR A 195 5.71 1.89 3.73
CA TYR A 195 5.73 0.49 3.33
C TYR A 195 5.36 -0.39 4.53
N VAL A 196 4.22 -1.06 4.44
CA VAL A 196 3.74 -1.97 5.49
C VAL A 196 4.01 -3.41 5.08
N ALA A 197 4.99 -4.04 5.72
CA ALA A 197 5.35 -5.43 5.53
C ALA A 197 4.53 -6.32 6.47
N ILE A 198 3.61 -7.13 5.91
CA ILE A 198 2.69 -7.98 6.68
C ILE A 198 3.05 -9.44 6.45
N GLY A 199 3.48 -10.15 7.49
CA GLY A 199 3.84 -11.56 7.40
C GLY A 199 4.99 -11.88 6.43
N GLN A 200 5.83 -10.89 6.12
CA GLN A 200 7.01 -11.05 5.27
C GLN A 200 8.17 -11.67 6.05
N LYS A 201 9.09 -12.34 5.35
CA LYS A 201 10.33 -12.80 5.98
C LYS A 201 11.20 -11.61 6.38
N ARG A 202 11.86 -11.68 7.55
CA ARG A 202 12.81 -10.64 8.01
C ARG A 202 13.87 -10.32 6.95
N SER A 203 14.39 -11.34 6.27
CA SER A 203 15.37 -11.15 5.18
C SER A 203 14.84 -10.32 4.01
N THR A 204 13.56 -10.50 3.66
CA THR A 204 12.91 -9.71 2.59
C THR A 204 12.78 -8.25 3.01
N VAL A 205 12.32 -7.98 4.24
CA VAL A 205 12.22 -6.61 4.77
C VAL A 205 13.59 -5.94 4.81
N ALA A 206 14.63 -6.67 5.25
CA ALA A 206 16.00 -6.15 5.28
C ALA A 206 16.53 -5.83 3.87
N GLN A 207 16.21 -6.64 2.85
CA GLN A 207 16.59 -6.36 1.46
C GLN A 207 15.90 -5.11 0.92
N ILE A 208 14.60 -4.93 1.22
CA ILE A 208 13.84 -3.74 0.84
C ILE A 208 14.41 -2.50 1.51
N TYR A 209 14.63 -2.55 2.83
CA TYR A 209 15.27 -1.47 3.57
C TYR A 209 16.59 -1.05 2.92
N LYS A 210 17.49 -2.00 2.69
CA LYS A 210 18.80 -1.75 2.08
C LYS A 210 18.66 -1.14 0.69
N LYS A 211 17.73 -1.64 -0.13
CA LYS A 211 17.50 -1.13 -1.48
C LYS A 211 16.98 0.32 -1.47
N LEU A 212 16.03 0.65 -0.59
CA LEU A 212 15.53 2.02 -0.42
C LEU A 212 16.62 2.95 0.09
N GLU A 213 17.48 2.48 0.99
CA GLU A 213 18.62 3.24 1.51
C GLU A 213 19.64 3.54 0.39
N GLU A 214 20.06 2.52 -0.39
CA GLU A 214 21.00 2.67 -1.51
C GLU A 214 20.51 3.68 -2.57
N LEU A 215 19.20 3.77 -2.79
CA LEU A 215 18.60 4.66 -3.78
C LEU A 215 18.18 6.03 -3.20
N GLY A 216 18.43 6.27 -1.91
CA GLY A 216 18.05 7.49 -1.21
C GLY A 216 16.54 7.69 -1.04
N ALA A 217 15.77 6.60 -1.17
CA ALA A 217 14.32 6.63 -1.00
C ALA A 217 13.87 6.43 0.45
N LEU A 218 14.79 6.01 1.32
CA LEU A 218 14.50 5.82 2.74
C LEU A 218 14.21 7.14 3.45
N GLU A 219 14.81 8.25 3.02
CA GLU A 219 14.68 9.57 3.64
C GLU A 219 13.24 10.07 3.76
N TYR A 220 12.37 9.67 2.83
CA TYR A 220 10.94 10.01 2.82
C TYR A 220 10.04 8.80 3.02
N THR A 221 10.59 7.67 3.49
CA THR A 221 9.85 6.41 3.65
C THR A 221 9.86 5.94 5.10
N ILE A 222 8.70 5.50 5.58
CA ILE A 222 8.51 4.80 6.86
C ILE A 222 8.28 3.33 6.53
N ILE A 223 8.97 2.42 7.22
CA ILE A 223 8.73 0.98 7.10
C ILE A 223 8.06 0.49 8.38
N VAL A 224 6.83 -0.03 8.26
CA VAL A 224 6.10 -0.68 9.34
C VAL A 224 6.18 -2.19 9.12
N ALA A 225 6.85 -2.92 10.00
CA ALA A 225 7.09 -4.35 9.79
C ALA A 225 6.43 -5.18 10.89
N ALA A 226 5.56 -6.12 10.45
CA ALA A 226 5.08 -7.24 11.23
C ALA A 226 5.45 -8.53 10.48
N THR A 227 6.60 -9.09 10.83
CA THR A 227 7.21 -10.20 10.09
C THR A 227 6.50 -11.53 10.34
N ALA A 228 6.78 -12.54 9.51
CA ALA A 228 6.18 -13.87 9.65
C ALA A 228 6.51 -14.60 10.97
N SER A 229 7.50 -14.12 11.72
CA SER A 229 7.85 -14.66 13.04
C SER A 229 7.11 -13.98 14.20
N GLU A 230 6.36 -12.94 13.91
CA GLU A 230 5.56 -12.22 14.90
C GLU A 230 4.17 -12.78 15.00
N SER A 231 3.50 -12.54 16.14
CA SER A 231 2.16 -13.07 16.41
C SER A 231 1.12 -12.50 15.44
N ALA A 232 0.05 -13.25 15.20
CA ALA A 232 -1.06 -12.84 14.35
C ALA A 232 -1.66 -11.48 14.75
N PRO A 233 -1.80 -11.12 16.03
CA PRO A 233 -2.25 -9.79 16.44
C PRO A 233 -1.39 -8.63 15.93
N LEU A 234 -0.08 -8.77 15.92
CA LEU A 234 0.81 -7.72 15.39
C LEU A 234 0.72 -7.60 13.87
N GLN A 235 0.57 -8.73 13.16
CA GLN A 235 0.34 -8.71 11.71
C GLN A 235 -1.03 -8.10 11.35
N TYR A 236 -2.05 -8.33 12.18
CA TYR A 236 -3.35 -7.68 12.06
C TYR A 236 -3.27 -6.16 12.26
N LEU A 237 -2.52 -5.72 13.26
CA LEU A 237 -2.45 -4.30 13.64
C LEU A 237 -1.62 -3.46 12.67
N ALA A 238 -0.58 -4.02 12.06
CA ALA A 238 0.39 -3.30 11.24
C ALA A 238 -0.20 -2.40 10.15
N PRO A 239 -1.16 -2.83 9.30
CA PRO A 239 -1.72 -1.95 8.27
C PRO A 239 -2.52 -0.78 8.85
N TYR A 240 -3.22 -0.98 9.97
CA TYR A 240 -3.92 0.10 10.67
C TYR A 240 -2.96 1.08 11.33
N ALA A 241 -1.86 0.60 11.89
CA ALA A 241 -0.79 1.44 12.42
C ALA A 241 -0.15 2.29 11.31
N GLY A 242 0.16 1.66 10.16
CA GLY A 242 0.72 2.36 9.01
C GLY A 242 -0.19 3.47 8.48
N VAL A 243 -1.48 3.21 8.31
CA VAL A 243 -2.40 4.25 7.82
C VAL A 243 -2.62 5.36 8.85
N ALA A 244 -2.62 5.05 10.16
CA ALA A 244 -2.69 6.06 11.21
C ALA A 244 -1.49 7.02 11.19
N MET A 245 -0.27 6.48 10.95
CA MET A 245 0.92 7.30 10.71
C MET A 245 0.78 8.18 9.46
N GLY A 246 0.18 7.63 8.38
CA GLY A 246 -0.08 8.36 7.15
C GLY A 246 -1.09 9.48 7.30
N GLU A 247 -2.13 9.28 8.09
CA GLU A 247 -3.15 10.30 8.36
C GLU A 247 -2.60 11.54 9.04
N TYR A 248 -1.56 11.39 9.87
CA TYR A 248 -0.85 12.53 10.45
C TYR A 248 -0.34 13.48 9.36
N PHE A 249 0.29 12.95 8.31
CA PHE A 249 0.82 13.77 7.20
C PHE A 249 -0.30 14.30 6.31
N MET A 250 -1.33 13.48 6.05
CA MET A 250 -2.50 13.90 5.27
C MET A 250 -3.23 15.08 5.93
N GLU A 251 -3.39 15.08 7.25
CA GLU A 251 -3.98 16.16 8.03
C GLU A 251 -3.17 17.48 7.97
N GLN A 252 -1.88 17.40 7.60
CA GLN A 252 -1.02 18.55 7.38
C GLN A 252 -0.97 19.01 5.91
N GLY A 253 -1.87 18.52 5.08
CA GLY A 253 -1.92 18.85 3.66
C GLY A 253 -0.89 18.13 2.80
N LYS A 254 -0.10 17.20 3.37
CA LYS A 254 0.89 16.42 2.61
C LYS A 254 0.23 15.25 1.86
N HIS A 255 0.94 14.74 0.86
CA HIS A 255 0.54 13.55 0.13
C HIS A 255 1.26 12.32 0.67
N VAL A 256 0.53 11.22 0.80
CA VAL A 256 1.05 9.96 1.31
C VAL A 256 0.79 8.85 0.30
N LEU A 257 1.81 8.02 0.06
CA LEU A 257 1.69 6.74 -0.62
C LEU A 257 1.84 5.63 0.41
N ILE A 258 0.82 4.79 0.58
CA ILE A 258 0.89 3.65 1.48
C ILE A 258 0.78 2.33 0.71
N ILE A 259 1.68 1.41 1.01
CA ILE A 259 1.73 0.08 0.40
C ILE A 259 1.46 -0.96 1.48
N TYR A 260 0.52 -1.87 1.22
CA TYR A 260 0.22 -2.99 2.10
C TYR A 260 0.70 -4.31 1.46
N ASP A 261 1.84 -4.81 1.86
CA ASP A 261 2.45 -6.03 1.30
C ASP A 261 2.48 -7.16 2.35
N ASP A 262 1.48 -8.06 2.41
CA ASP A 262 0.28 -8.16 1.57
C ASP A 262 -1.01 -8.34 2.40
N LEU A 263 -2.13 -7.98 1.83
CA LEU A 263 -3.44 -8.13 2.48
C LEU A 263 -3.94 -9.58 2.52
N SER A 264 -3.39 -10.49 1.71
CA SER A 264 -3.69 -11.92 1.80
C SER A 264 -3.23 -12.48 3.15
N LYS A 265 -2.01 -12.12 3.59
CA LYS A 265 -1.48 -12.50 4.89
C LYS A 265 -2.19 -11.80 6.04
N HIS A 266 -2.58 -10.53 5.84
CA HIS A 266 -3.42 -9.81 6.79
C HIS A 266 -4.74 -10.56 7.07
N ALA A 267 -5.43 -11.01 6.02
CA ALA A 267 -6.64 -11.81 6.16
C ALA A 267 -6.39 -13.14 6.88
N VAL A 268 -5.27 -13.82 6.58
CA VAL A 268 -4.89 -15.07 7.26
C VAL A 268 -4.68 -14.83 8.75
N SER A 269 -3.97 -13.78 9.15
CA SER A 269 -3.76 -13.43 10.56
C SER A 269 -5.08 -13.13 11.27
N TYR A 270 -6.00 -12.42 10.61
CA TYR A 270 -7.32 -12.15 11.14
C TYR A 270 -8.17 -13.42 11.29
N ARG A 271 -8.09 -14.34 10.32
CA ARG A 271 -8.73 -15.67 10.42
C ARG A 271 -8.20 -16.46 11.61
N GLU A 272 -6.88 -16.51 11.80
CA GLU A 272 -6.23 -17.18 12.92
C GLU A 272 -6.74 -16.65 14.26
N MET A 273 -6.67 -15.33 14.46
CA MET A 273 -7.21 -14.70 15.67
C MET A 273 -8.70 -14.99 15.90
N SER A 274 -9.50 -14.92 14.84
CA SER A 274 -10.94 -15.14 14.93
C SER A 274 -11.28 -16.58 15.32
N LEU A 275 -10.55 -17.55 14.79
CA LEU A 275 -10.72 -18.97 15.17
C LEU A 275 -10.29 -19.21 16.62
N LEU A 276 -9.18 -18.64 17.06
CA LEU A 276 -8.73 -18.72 18.46
C LEU A 276 -9.72 -18.07 19.42
N LEU A 277 -10.33 -16.97 19.03
CA LEU A 277 -11.43 -16.32 19.77
C LEU A 277 -12.77 -17.04 19.64
N ARG A 278 -12.82 -18.22 19.00
CA ARG A 278 -14.01 -19.05 18.79
C ARG A 278 -15.14 -18.35 18.04
N ARG A 279 -14.81 -17.36 17.19
CA ARG A 279 -15.80 -16.75 16.29
C ARG A 279 -16.20 -17.78 15.22
N PRO A 280 -17.48 -17.86 14.84
CA PRO A 280 -17.94 -18.82 13.84
C PRO A 280 -17.27 -18.56 12.48
N PRO A 281 -16.66 -19.59 11.85
CA PRO A 281 -16.05 -19.45 10.54
C PRO A 281 -17.10 -19.40 9.44
N GLY A 282 -16.81 -18.58 8.40
CA GLY A 282 -17.54 -18.52 7.14
C GLY A 282 -16.80 -19.20 5.98
N ARG A 283 -16.90 -18.63 4.78
CA ARG A 283 -16.24 -19.15 3.56
C ARG A 283 -14.72 -19.22 3.76
N GLU A 284 -14.11 -20.35 3.38
CA GLU A 284 -12.67 -20.63 3.52
C GLU A 284 -12.15 -20.45 4.97
N ALA A 285 -13.05 -20.68 5.94
CA ALA A 285 -12.80 -20.45 7.37
C ALA A 285 -12.48 -18.99 7.77
N TYR A 286 -12.67 -18.02 6.90
CA TYR A 286 -12.61 -16.61 7.26
C TYR A 286 -13.84 -16.21 8.10
N PRO A 287 -13.67 -15.25 9.03
CA PRO A 287 -14.83 -14.71 9.75
C PRO A 287 -15.72 -13.90 8.80
N GLY A 288 -17.02 -13.80 9.13
CA GLY A 288 -18.01 -13.14 8.29
C GLY A 288 -17.75 -11.66 8.02
N ASP A 289 -16.94 -11.02 8.86
CA ASP A 289 -16.57 -9.60 8.77
C ASP A 289 -15.22 -9.33 8.08
N VAL A 290 -14.64 -10.31 7.38
CA VAL A 290 -13.36 -10.12 6.67
C VAL A 290 -13.44 -9.07 5.55
N PHE A 291 -14.60 -8.88 4.95
CA PHE A 291 -14.83 -7.78 4.01
C PHE A 291 -14.68 -6.43 4.72
N TYR A 292 -15.30 -6.29 5.88
CA TYR A 292 -15.22 -5.07 6.69
C TYR A 292 -13.80 -4.80 7.22
N LEU A 293 -13.02 -5.84 7.49
CA LEU A 293 -11.59 -5.71 7.82
C LEU A 293 -10.84 -4.87 6.78
N HIS A 294 -10.96 -5.21 5.51
CA HIS A 294 -10.25 -4.52 4.44
C HIS A 294 -10.95 -3.22 4.01
N SER A 295 -12.27 -3.16 4.02
CA SER A 295 -12.99 -1.95 3.61
C SER A 295 -12.75 -0.78 4.58
N ARG A 296 -12.82 -1.00 5.90
CA ARG A 296 -12.53 0.06 6.88
C ARG A 296 -11.06 0.53 6.87
N LEU A 297 -10.12 -0.33 6.45
CA LEU A 297 -8.73 0.03 6.24
C LEU A 297 -8.57 0.90 4.98
N LEU A 298 -9.07 0.42 3.85
CA LEU A 298 -8.85 1.04 2.54
C LEU A 298 -9.68 2.31 2.34
N GLU A 299 -10.84 2.43 3.00
CA GLU A 299 -11.63 3.67 3.00
C GLU A 299 -10.93 4.87 3.66
N ARG A 300 -9.89 4.65 4.46
CA ARG A 300 -9.07 5.71 5.04
C ARG A 300 -8.16 6.39 4.00
N ALA A 301 -7.91 5.72 2.86
CA ALA A 301 -7.25 6.32 1.72
C ALA A 301 -8.24 7.22 0.97
N ALA A 302 -7.90 8.51 0.86
CA ALA A 302 -8.75 9.52 0.25
C ALA A 302 -7.94 10.76 -0.15
N LYS A 303 -8.54 11.63 -0.97
CA LYS A 303 -8.11 13.00 -1.21
C LYS A 303 -9.00 13.91 -0.38
N LEU A 304 -8.44 14.67 0.54
CA LEU A 304 -9.19 15.63 1.35
C LEU A 304 -9.56 16.87 0.56
N SER A 305 -10.63 17.52 0.98
CA SER A 305 -11.07 18.82 0.48
C SER A 305 -10.01 19.90 0.79
N ASP A 306 -10.04 20.99 0.03
CA ASP A 306 -9.10 22.11 0.23
C ASP A 306 -9.30 22.79 1.59
N GLU A 307 -10.53 22.74 2.15
CA GLU A 307 -10.84 23.23 3.49
C GLU A 307 -10.11 22.43 4.59
N LEU A 308 -9.81 21.17 4.33
CA LEU A 308 -9.03 20.29 5.21
C LEU A 308 -7.55 20.21 4.81
N GLY A 309 -7.06 21.16 4.02
CA GLY A 309 -5.65 21.26 3.62
C GLY A 309 -5.28 20.47 2.35
N GLY A 310 -6.22 19.79 1.69
CA GLY A 310 -6.01 19.14 0.41
C GLY A 310 -5.01 17.96 0.41
N GLY A 311 -4.65 17.43 1.57
CA GLY A 311 -3.77 16.25 1.69
C GLY A 311 -4.40 14.99 1.10
N SER A 312 -3.62 13.94 0.93
CA SER A 312 -4.14 12.67 0.41
C SER A 312 -3.37 11.46 0.91
N ILE A 313 -4.06 10.31 0.98
CA ILE A 313 -3.44 8.99 1.10
C ILE A 313 -3.84 8.19 -0.12
N THR A 314 -2.84 7.77 -0.90
CA THR A 314 -2.99 6.82 -2.01
C THR A 314 -2.58 5.44 -1.53
N ALA A 315 -3.45 4.45 -1.66
CA ALA A 315 -3.19 3.10 -1.20
C ALA A 315 -2.91 2.14 -2.35
N LEU A 316 -1.81 1.40 -2.25
CA LEU A 316 -1.46 0.28 -3.12
C LEU A 316 -1.49 -1.03 -2.31
N PRO A 317 -2.67 -1.62 -2.07
CA PRO A 317 -2.75 -2.94 -1.48
C PRO A 317 -2.23 -3.99 -2.46
N ILE A 318 -1.50 -4.98 -1.91
CA ILE A 318 -1.04 -6.15 -2.65
C ILE A 318 -1.86 -7.36 -2.21
N VAL A 319 -2.32 -8.14 -3.17
CA VAL A 319 -3.02 -9.42 -2.95
C VAL A 319 -2.34 -10.52 -3.75
N GLU A 320 -2.12 -11.67 -3.12
CA GLU A 320 -1.55 -12.85 -3.77
C GLU A 320 -2.67 -13.76 -4.26
N THR A 321 -2.59 -14.16 -5.54
CA THR A 321 -3.44 -15.21 -6.12
C THR A 321 -2.73 -16.56 -6.15
N LYS A 322 -3.48 -17.61 -6.44
CA LYS A 322 -2.97 -18.95 -6.73
C LYS A 322 -3.45 -19.36 -8.11
N ALA A 323 -2.51 -19.68 -9.01
CA ALA A 323 -2.79 -20.05 -10.40
C ALA A 323 -3.66 -19.00 -11.16
N GLY A 324 -3.44 -17.71 -10.89
CA GLY A 324 -4.18 -16.62 -11.51
C GLY A 324 -5.64 -16.48 -11.10
N ASP A 325 -6.11 -17.21 -10.07
CA ASP A 325 -7.51 -17.18 -9.66
C ASP A 325 -7.89 -15.90 -8.92
N ILE A 326 -8.45 -14.95 -9.65
CA ILE A 326 -9.01 -13.70 -9.13
C ILE A 326 -10.41 -13.86 -8.54
N SER A 327 -11.07 -15.03 -8.74
CA SER A 327 -12.41 -15.32 -8.22
C SER A 327 -12.39 -15.86 -6.78
N ALA A 328 -11.22 -16.12 -6.22
CA ALA A 328 -11.04 -16.51 -4.84
C ALA A 328 -11.59 -15.45 -3.86
N TYR A 329 -11.84 -15.83 -2.62
CA TYR A 329 -12.62 -15.01 -1.67
C TYR A 329 -11.95 -13.67 -1.35
N ILE A 330 -10.69 -13.67 -0.97
CA ILE A 330 -9.98 -12.42 -0.63
C ILE A 330 -9.73 -11.53 -1.85
N PRO A 331 -9.23 -12.05 -3.00
CA PRO A 331 -9.12 -11.27 -4.23
C PRO A 331 -10.42 -10.56 -4.61
N THR A 332 -11.54 -11.28 -4.67
CA THR A 332 -12.86 -10.71 -5.02
C THR A 332 -13.27 -9.57 -4.09
N ASN A 333 -13.07 -9.75 -2.78
CA ASN A 333 -13.39 -8.73 -1.78
C ASN A 333 -12.56 -7.46 -2.01
N VAL A 334 -11.25 -7.58 -2.18
CA VAL A 334 -10.36 -6.41 -2.33
C VAL A 334 -10.58 -5.71 -3.67
N ILE A 335 -10.81 -6.44 -4.78
CA ILE A 335 -11.17 -5.87 -6.08
C ILE A 335 -12.44 -4.99 -5.97
N SER A 336 -13.43 -5.43 -5.18
CA SER A 336 -14.67 -4.67 -5.01
C SER A 336 -14.51 -3.39 -4.17
N ILE A 337 -13.54 -3.37 -3.25
CA ILE A 337 -13.26 -2.22 -2.37
C ILE A 337 -12.42 -1.16 -3.09
N THR A 338 -11.53 -1.57 -3.99
CA THR A 338 -10.55 -0.70 -4.65
C THR A 338 -11.10 0.00 -5.89
N ASP A 339 -10.43 1.05 -6.32
CA ASP A 339 -10.80 1.90 -7.47
C ASP A 339 -10.18 1.38 -8.78
N GLY A 340 -9.69 0.15 -8.78
CA GLY A 340 -9.08 -0.54 -9.91
C GLY A 340 -8.07 -1.57 -9.45
N GLN A 341 -7.48 -2.27 -10.42
CA GLN A 341 -6.47 -3.29 -10.19
C GLN A 341 -5.42 -3.35 -11.31
N ILE A 342 -4.19 -3.56 -10.92
CA ILE A 342 -3.06 -3.92 -11.78
C ILE A 342 -2.84 -5.43 -11.64
N PHE A 343 -3.21 -6.19 -12.67
CA PHE A 343 -3.09 -7.64 -12.68
C PHE A 343 -1.76 -8.09 -13.30
N LEU A 344 -1.00 -8.86 -12.54
CA LEU A 344 0.29 -9.43 -12.96
C LEU A 344 0.11 -10.90 -13.30
N GLU A 345 0.46 -11.25 -14.52
CA GLU A 345 0.28 -12.59 -15.09
C GLU A 345 1.58 -13.37 -15.11
N THR A 346 1.51 -14.64 -14.67
CA THR A 346 2.69 -15.52 -14.59
C THR A 346 3.27 -15.85 -15.98
N ASP A 347 2.43 -16.04 -16.98
CA ASP A 347 2.88 -16.37 -18.34
C ASP A 347 3.62 -15.21 -18.99
N LEU A 348 3.14 -13.96 -18.79
CA LEU A 348 3.85 -12.77 -19.23
C LEU A 348 5.21 -12.63 -18.51
N PHE A 349 5.23 -12.91 -17.21
CA PHE A 349 6.49 -12.85 -16.44
C PHE A 349 7.51 -13.87 -16.94
N ASN A 350 7.08 -15.10 -17.21
CA ASN A 350 7.94 -16.21 -17.67
C ASN A 350 8.41 -16.01 -19.12
N SER A 351 7.59 -15.37 -19.96
CA SER A 351 7.98 -14.99 -21.33
C SER A 351 8.98 -13.83 -21.40
N GLY A 352 9.34 -13.24 -20.23
CA GLY A 352 10.28 -12.13 -20.16
C GLY A 352 9.65 -10.75 -20.35
N PHE A 353 8.32 -10.64 -20.43
CA PHE A 353 7.61 -9.37 -20.43
C PHE A 353 7.52 -8.85 -18.99
N ARG A 354 8.30 -7.83 -18.67
CA ARG A 354 8.39 -7.26 -17.31
C ARG A 354 8.37 -5.75 -17.36
N PRO A 355 7.48 -5.10 -16.55
CA PRO A 355 6.50 -5.69 -15.60
C PRO A 355 5.43 -6.51 -16.32
N ALA A 356 5.03 -7.63 -15.71
CA ALA A 356 4.13 -8.62 -16.29
C ALA A 356 2.64 -8.19 -16.20
N ILE A 357 2.35 -6.94 -16.50
CA ILE A 357 1.01 -6.35 -16.40
C ILE A 357 0.15 -6.81 -17.57
N ASN A 358 -0.97 -7.46 -17.27
CA ASN A 358 -1.96 -7.84 -18.29
C ASN A 358 -2.88 -6.65 -18.59
N PRO A 359 -2.84 -6.08 -19.83
CA PRO A 359 -3.63 -4.91 -20.17
C PRO A 359 -5.13 -5.20 -20.35
N GLY A 360 -5.51 -6.46 -20.54
CA GLY A 360 -6.90 -6.86 -20.72
C GLY A 360 -7.70 -6.91 -19.41
N VAL A 361 -7.03 -7.25 -18.31
CA VAL A 361 -7.68 -7.44 -16.99
C VAL A 361 -7.42 -6.26 -16.04
N SER A 362 -6.35 -5.50 -16.29
CA SER A 362 -6.01 -4.31 -15.49
C SER A 362 -6.92 -3.13 -15.81
N VAL A 363 -7.35 -2.42 -14.77
CA VAL A 363 -8.29 -1.30 -14.87
C VAL A 363 -7.96 -0.25 -13.82
N SER A 364 -7.96 1.04 -14.20
CA SER A 364 -8.06 2.16 -13.28
C SER A 364 -9.41 2.86 -13.50
N ARG A 365 -10.24 2.96 -12.45
CA ARG A 365 -11.55 3.63 -12.52
C ARG A 365 -11.44 5.14 -12.55
N VAL A 366 -10.33 5.71 -12.10
CA VAL A 366 -10.03 7.15 -12.21
C VAL A 366 -9.59 7.48 -13.64
N GLY A 367 -8.76 6.64 -14.23
CA GLY A 367 -8.34 6.74 -15.62
C GLY A 367 -7.66 8.07 -15.93
N GLY A 368 -7.94 8.60 -17.13
CA GLY A 368 -7.31 9.83 -17.64
C GLY A 368 -7.48 11.07 -16.76
N SER A 369 -8.37 11.09 -15.75
CA SER A 369 -8.46 12.20 -14.80
C SER A 369 -7.18 12.32 -13.94
N ALA A 370 -6.46 11.21 -13.76
CA ALA A 370 -5.19 11.13 -13.04
C ALA A 370 -3.97 11.18 -13.98
N GLN A 371 -4.06 11.84 -15.13
CA GLN A 371 -2.94 12.03 -16.05
C GLN A 371 -2.76 13.51 -16.38
N ILE A 372 -1.50 13.94 -16.55
CA ILE A 372 -1.20 15.24 -17.16
C ILE A 372 -1.64 15.26 -18.62
N LYS A 373 -1.91 16.43 -19.16
CA LYS A 373 -2.41 16.57 -20.55
C LYS A 373 -1.44 15.98 -21.56
N ALA A 374 -0.13 16.14 -21.36
CA ALA A 374 0.90 15.56 -22.23
C ALA A 374 0.77 14.03 -22.34
N MET A 375 0.61 13.33 -21.21
CA MET A 375 0.45 11.88 -21.20
C MET A 375 -0.84 11.46 -21.91
N LYS A 376 -1.97 12.14 -21.66
CA LYS A 376 -3.22 11.86 -22.38
C LYS A 376 -3.08 11.97 -23.89
N GLN A 377 -2.34 12.99 -24.38
CA GLN A 377 -2.15 13.21 -25.80
C GLN A 377 -1.41 12.03 -26.48
N VAL A 378 -0.40 11.48 -25.82
CA VAL A 378 0.48 10.47 -26.43
C VAL A 378 0.08 9.02 -26.11
N ALA A 379 -0.49 8.76 -24.93
CA ALA A 379 -0.75 7.39 -24.46
C ALA A 379 -2.20 6.92 -24.66
N SER A 380 -3.14 7.80 -25.06
CA SER A 380 -4.57 7.48 -25.14
C SER A 380 -4.92 6.29 -26.05
N LYS A 381 -4.12 6.04 -27.08
CA LYS A 381 -4.33 4.96 -28.05
C LYS A 381 -3.63 3.66 -27.69
N VAL A 382 -2.65 3.69 -26.81
CA VAL A 382 -1.75 2.54 -26.51
C VAL A 382 -2.53 1.31 -26.07
N LYS A 383 -3.48 1.47 -25.17
CA LYS A 383 -4.30 0.34 -24.69
C LYS A 383 -5.13 -0.30 -25.81
N LEU A 384 -5.70 0.51 -26.69
CA LEU A 384 -6.49 0.03 -27.84
C LEU A 384 -5.60 -0.69 -28.86
N GLU A 385 -4.43 -0.11 -29.19
CA GLU A 385 -3.47 -0.72 -30.13
C GLU A 385 -2.95 -2.06 -29.60
N LEU A 386 -2.70 -2.19 -28.29
CA LEU A 386 -2.34 -3.46 -27.66
C LEU A 386 -3.46 -4.50 -27.71
N ALA A 387 -4.71 -4.08 -27.48
CA ALA A 387 -5.85 -4.98 -27.59
C ALA A 387 -5.99 -5.54 -29.00
N GLN A 388 -5.88 -4.68 -30.01
CA GLN A 388 -5.90 -5.07 -31.44
C GLN A 388 -4.70 -5.97 -31.79
N TYR A 389 -3.51 -5.65 -31.30
CA TYR A 389 -2.31 -6.48 -31.48
C TYR A 389 -2.54 -7.91 -30.95
N ASN A 390 -3.05 -8.05 -29.72
CA ASN A 390 -3.30 -9.36 -29.12
C ASN A 390 -4.36 -10.16 -29.89
N GLU A 391 -5.40 -9.50 -30.39
CA GLU A 391 -6.42 -10.11 -31.23
C GLU A 391 -5.83 -10.62 -32.53
N LEU A 392 -5.05 -9.79 -33.22
CA LEU A 392 -4.38 -10.17 -34.48
C LEU A 392 -3.36 -11.29 -34.29
N LEU A 393 -2.62 -11.27 -33.16
CA LEU A 393 -1.65 -12.34 -32.83
C LEU A 393 -2.33 -13.71 -32.72
N ALA A 394 -3.53 -13.78 -32.16
CA ALA A 394 -4.31 -15.01 -32.09
C ALA A 394 -4.68 -15.52 -33.49
N PHE A 395 -4.99 -14.64 -34.45
CA PHE A 395 -5.31 -15.01 -35.83
C PHE A 395 -4.09 -15.46 -36.64
N THR A 396 -2.88 -14.89 -36.38
CA THR A 396 -1.67 -15.26 -37.12
C THR A 396 -1.24 -16.71 -36.92
N GLN A 397 -1.63 -17.32 -35.79
CA GLN A 397 -1.36 -18.72 -35.52
C GLN A 397 -2.07 -19.69 -36.49
N PHE A 398 -3.06 -19.22 -37.22
CA PHE A 398 -3.86 -20.02 -38.16
C PHE A 398 -3.42 -19.89 -39.64
N GLY A 399 -2.31 -19.19 -39.94
CA GLY A 399 -1.60 -19.27 -41.20
C GLY A 399 -2.26 -18.59 -42.41
N SER A 400 -2.74 -17.36 -42.28
CA SER A 400 -3.24 -16.59 -43.44
C SER A 400 -2.17 -15.59 -43.96
N ASP A 401 -2.20 -15.35 -45.30
CA ASP A 401 -1.48 -14.22 -45.87
C ASP A 401 -2.07 -12.92 -45.36
N LEU A 402 -1.25 -12.22 -44.57
CA LEU A 402 -1.65 -10.94 -43.97
C LEU A 402 -1.50 -9.81 -44.99
N ASP A 403 -2.48 -8.93 -45.07
CA ASP A 403 -2.35 -7.69 -45.82
C ASP A 403 -1.34 -6.72 -45.20
N LYS A 404 -0.94 -5.69 -45.94
CA LYS A 404 0.06 -4.74 -45.49
C LYS A 404 -0.37 -4.00 -44.22
N ALA A 405 -1.65 -3.58 -44.13
CA ALA A 405 -2.17 -2.82 -42.97
C ALA A 405 -2.11 -3.65 -41.70
N THR A 406 -2.51 -4.92 -41.77
CA THR A 406 -2.44 -5.88 -40.66
C THR A 406 -1.01 -6.14 -40.21
N ARG A 407 -0.07 -6.25 -41.17
CA ARG A 407 1.37 -6.38 -40.84
C ARG A 407 1.93 -5.16 -40.14
N ASP A 408 1.59 -3.95 -40.63
CA ASP A 408 2.03 -2.69 -40.01
C ASP A 408 1.49 -2.55 -38.59
N GLN A 409 0.24 -2.97 -38.36
CA GLN A 409 -0.39 -2.96 -37.03
C GLN A 409 0.26 -3.96 -36.07
N LEU A 410 0.57 -5.17 -36.53
CA LEU A 410 1.33 -6.16 -35.74
C LEU A 410 2.74 -5.67 -35.42
N ASN A 411 3.43 -5.04 -36.38
CA ASN A 411 4.74 -4.48 -36.17
C ASN A 411 4.69 -3.39 -35.07
N ARG A 412 3.76 -2.45 -35.16
CA ARG A 412 3.59 -1.38 -34.17
C ARG A 412 3.25 -1.94 -32.78
N GLY A 413 2.33 -2.88 -32.69
CA GLY A 413 2.01 -3.54 -31.42
C GLY A 413 3.21 -4.23 -30.79
N ALA A 414 4.05 -4.89 -31.58
CA ALA A 414 5.30 -5.46 -31.09
C ALA A 414 6.28 -4.40 -30.54
N LYS A 415 6.36 -3.21 -31.18
CA LYS A 415 7.19 -2.09 -30.69
C LYS A 415 6.63 -1.54 -29.37
N ILE A 416 5.30 -1.37 -29.26
CA ILE A 416 4.66 -0.96 -28.02
C ILE A 416 5.00 -1.93 -26.88
N MET A 417 4.92 -3.25 -27.16
CA MET A 417 5.29 -4.26 -26.16
C MET A 417 6.74 -4.11 -25.70
N GLU A 418 7.70 -3.83 -26.61
CA GLU A 418 9.09 -3.60 -26.23
C GLU A 418 9.29 -2.32 -25.40
N VAL A 419 8.63 -1.22 -25.77
CA VAL A 419 8.69 0.04 -25.03
C VAL A 419 8.12 -0.10 -23.62
N LEU A 420 7.11 -0.93 -23.43
CA LEU A 420 6.51 -1.17 -22.10
C LEU A 420 7.39 -2.01 -21.17
N LYS A 421 8.37 -2.74 -21.71
CA LYS A 421 9.33 -3.47 -20.88
C LYS A 421 10.24 -2.49 -20.14
N GLN A 422 10.33 -2.66 -18.84
CA GLN A 422 11.10 -1.78 -17.96
C GLN A 422 11.88 -2.61 -16.93
N SER A 423 13.12 -2.22 -16.70
CA SER A 423 13.95 -2.88 -15.69
C SER A 423 13.56 -2.40 -14.29
N GLN A 424 13.61 -3.29 -13.31
CA GLN A 424 13.37 -2.98 -11.90
C GLN A 424 14.38 -1.93 -11.39
N TYR A 425 13.95 -1.09 -10.47
CA TYR A 425 14.72 0.02 -9.86
C TYR A 425 15.15 1.11 -10.85
N ASN A 426 14.45 1.22 -11.96
CA ASN A 426 14.72 2.24 -12.97
C ASN A 426 13.41 2.92 -13.40
N PRO A 427 12.75 3.67 -12.52
CA PRO A 427 11.56 4.42 -12.87
C PRO A 427 11.88 5.53 -13.87
N TYR A 428 10.96 5.78 -14.81
CA TYR A 428 11.03 6.87 -15.79
C TYR A 428 10.24 8.07 -15.27
N ARG A 429 10.79 9.28 -15.43
CA ARG A 429 10.03 10.49 -15.16
C ARG A 429 8.90 10.63 -16.17
N VAL A 430 7.84 11.37 -15.80
CA VAL A 430 6.66 11.49 -16.65
C VAL A 430 6.98 12.12 -18.01
N GLU A 431 7.86 13.13 -18.07
CA GLU A 431 8.31 13.76 -19.30
C GLU A 431 9.06 12.79 -20.22
N GLU A 432 9.84 11.87 -19.66
CA GLU A 432 10.55 10.82 -20.41
C GLU A 432 9.56 9.78 -20.96
N GLN A 433 8.57 9.39 -20.17
CA GLN A 433 7.50 8.50 -20.61
C GLN A 433 6.68 9.11 -21.76
N VAL A 434 6.40 10.42 -21.69
CA VAL A 434 5.71 11.16 -22.76
C VAL A 434 6.49 11.05 -24.08
N VAL A 435 7.82 11.21 -24.05
CA VAL A 435 8.65 11.04 -25.24
C VAL A 435 8.62 9.62 -25.76
N SER A 436 8.73 8.61 -24.88
CA SER A 436 8.68 7.20 -25.28
C SER A 436 7.36 6.85 -25.97
N PHE A 437 6.24 7.27 -25.40
CA PHE A 437 4.92 7.06 -26.01
C PHE A 437 4.73 7.88 -27.28
N PHE A 438 5.20 9.11 -27.32
CA PHE A 438 5.21 9.92 -28.53
C PHE A 438 5.90 9.19 -29.68
N CYS A 439 7.08 8.67 -29.45
CA CYS A 439 7.84 7.95 -30.47
C CYS A 439 7.14 6.70 -30.99
N VAL A 440 6.62 5.85 -30.09
CA VAL A 440 6.02 4.59 -30.51
C VAL A 440 4.66 4.78 -31.18
N THR A 441 3.83 5.71 -30.70
CA THR A 441 2.51 5.96 -31.28
C THR A 441 2.54 6.72 -32.61
N ASN A 442 3.59 7.50 -32.86
CA ASN A 442 3.80 8.18 -34.14
C ASN A 442 4.69 7.40 -35.12
N GLY A 443 5.05 6.13 -34.81
CA GLY A 443 5.72 5.25 -35.74
C GLY A 443 7.22 5.46 -35.89
N TYR A 444 7.87 6.25 -35.02
CA TYR A 444 9.32 6.45 -35.09
C TYR A 444 10.12 5.19 -34.83
N PHE A 445 9.51 4.15 -34.27
CA PHE A 445 10.16 2.85 -34.00
C PHE A 445 9.78 1.75 -35.03
N ASP A 446 8.93 2.04 -36.02
CA ASP A 446 8.36 1.02 -36.90
C ASP A 446 9.40 0.28 -37.76
N ASP A 447 10.45 0.97 -38.18
CA ASP A 447 11.56 0.47 -38.99
C ASP A 447 12.74 -0.05 -38.17
N ILE A 448 12.74 0.13 -36.83
CA ILE A 448 13.78 -0.38 -35.95
C ILE A 448 13.53 -1.87 -35.66
N PRO A 449 14.56 -2.75 -35.74
CA PRO A 449 14.42 -4.15 -35.33
C PRO A 449 13.89 -4.23 -33.89
N THR A 450 12.91 -5.12 -33.62
CA THR A 450 12.21 -5.19 -32.35
C THR A 450 13.16 -5.36 -31.16
N GLU A 451 14.20 -6.18 -31.31
CA GLU A 451 15.22 -6.41 -30.29
C GLU A 451 16.10 -5.19 -29.97
N LYS A 452 16.12 -4.18 -30.84
CA LYS A 452 16.92 -2.96 -30.67
C LYS A 452 16.11 -1.78 -30.15
N VAL A 453 14.78 -1.87 -30.14
CA VAL A 453 13.88 -0.76 -29.71
C VAL A 453 14.21 -0.29 -28.32
N LYS A 454 14.39 -1.20 -27.36
CA LYS A 454 14.69 -0.87 -25.97
C LYS A 454 16.04 -0.14 -25.80
N ALA A 455 17.06 -0.56 -26.54
CA ALA A 455 18.36 0.09 -26.51
C ALA A 455 18.28 1.49 -27.12
N PHE A 456 17.64 1.63 -28.28
CA PHE A 456 17.42 2.92 -28.92
C PHE A 456 16.61 3.89 -28.04
N GLU A 457 15.52 3.43 -27.42
CA GLU A 457 14.72 4.23 -26.48
C GLU A 457 15.58 4.72 -25.31
N HIS A 458 16.37 3.82 -24.73
CA HIS A 458 17.23 4.15 -23.59
C HIS A 458 18.25 5.23 -23.95
N ASP A 459 18.90 5.09 -25.09
CA ASP A 459 19.93 6.03 -25.55
C ASP A 459 19.33 7.37 -25.96
N LEU A 460 18.17 7.38 -26.62
CA LEU A 460 17.40 8.57 -26.95
C LEU A 460 17.02 9.38 -25.69
N ILE A 461 16.47 8.70 -24.69
CA ILE A 461 16.13 9.35 -23.41
C ILE A 461 17.38 9.82 -22.68
N GLY A 462 18.47 9.06 -22.74
CA GLY A 462 19.77 9.46 -22.19
C GLY A 462 20.31 10.74 -22.82
N SER A 463 20.23 10.87 -24.14
CA SER A 463 20.61 12.08 -24.87
C SER A 463 19.74 13.28 -24.48
N LEU A 464 18.42 13.11 -24.44
CA LEU A 464 17.48 14.18 -24.01
C LEU A 464 17.73 14.64 -22.58
N ARG A 465 18.13 13.76 -21.66
CA ARG A 465 18.52 14.14 -20.29
C ARG A 465 19.72 15.09 -20.28
N THR A 466 20.63 14.96 -21.22
CA THR A 466 21.83 15.79 -21.31
C THR A 466 21.50 17.18 -21.88
N GLU A 467 20.66 17.26 -22.90
CA GLU A 467 20.26 18.52 -23.53
C GLU A 467 19.15 19.25 -22.75
N ASN A 468 18.34 18.53 -21.98
CA ASN A 468 17.37 18.96 -20.96
C ASN A 468 16.31 20.04 -21.33
N GLU A 469 16.31 20.62 -22.54
CA GLU A 469 15.36 21.68 -22.92
C GLU A 469 13.95 21.12 -23.12
N ILE A 470 13.79 20.11 -23.99
CA ILE A 470 12.48 19.54 -24.34
C ILE A 470 11.80 18.88 -23.12
N LEU A 471 12.57 18.10 -22.33
CA LEU A 471 12.02 17.45 -21.12
C LEU A 471 11.57 18.50 -20.09
N SER A 472 12.34 19.57 -19.93
CA SER A 472 12.00 20.67 -19.03
C SER A 472 10.76 21.43 -19.47
N GLU A 473 10.58 21.66 -20.77
CA GLU A 473 9.38 22.27 -21.34
C GLU A 473 8.14 21.39 -21.13
N ILE A 474 8.23 20.06 -21.41
CA ILE A 474 7.12 19.12 -21.16
C ILE A 474 6.73 19.13 -19.68
N LYS A 475 7.72 19.11 -18.79
CA LYS A 475 7.49 19.13 -17.34
C LYS A 475 6.78 20.42 -16.89
N LYS A 476 7.17 21.56 -17.44
CA LYS A 476 6.62 22.89 -17.09
C LYS A 476 5.20 23.08 -17.62
N GLU A 477 4.98 22.74 -18.90
CA GLU A 477 3.71 22.99 -19.59
C GLU A 477 2.67 21.87 -19.30
N GLU A 478 3.12 20.70 -18.83
CA GLU A 478 2.30 19.49 -18.64
C GLU A 478 1.46 19.12 -19.87
N LYS A 479 1.83 19.65 -21.04
CA LYS A 479 1.14 19.52 -22.33
C LYS A 479 2.16 19.49 -23.45
N VAL A 480 1.93 18.67 -24.47
CA VAL A 480 2.66 18.74 -25.73
C VAL A 480 2.02 19.84 -26.58
N THR A 481 2.64 21.02 -26.60
CA THR A 481 2.24 22.15 -27.45
C THR A 481 2.72 21.91 -28.87
N ASP A 482 2.20 22.68 -29.84
CA ASP A 482 2.65 22.55 -31.23
C ASP A 482 4.17 22.82 -31.35
N GLU A 483 4.72 23.76 -30.59
CA GLU A 483 6.15 24.08 -30.55
C GLU A 483 6.97 22.88 -30.00
N ILE A 484 6.54 22.29 -28.87
CA ILE A 484 7.18 21.11 -28.29
C ILE A 484 7.09 19.93 -29.28
N ASN A 485 5.95 19.77 -29.94
CA ASN A 485 5.73 18.73 -30.93
C ASN A 485 6.72 18.87 -32.11
N GLU A 486 6.89 20.07 -32.66
CA GLU A 486 7.86 20.34 -33.73
C GLU A 486 9.31 20.05 -33.27
N LYS A 487 9.68 20.51 -32.08
CA LYS A 487 11.01 20.22 -31.49
C LYS A 487 11.23 18.72 -31.31
N LEU A 488 10.22 17.97 -30.81
CA LEU A 488 10.30 16.51 -30.65
C LEU A 488 10.50 15.80 -32.01
N ILE A 489 9.70 16.19 -33.02
CA ILE A 489 9.81 15.62 -34.38
C ILE A 489 11.22 15.83 -34.93
N ALA A 490 11.70 17.08 -34.88
CA ALA A 490 13.03 17.43 -35.38
C ALA A 490 14.12 16.65 -34.64
N TYR A 491 14.06 16.62 -33.31
CA TYR A 491 15.06 15.96 -32.49
C TYR A 491 15.09 14.45 -32.72
N VAL A 492 13.95 13.77 -32.65
CA VAL A 492 13.87 12.31 -32.85
C VAL A 492 14.30 11.91 -34.27
N THR A 493 13.93 12.71 -35.28
CA THR A 493 14.31 12.44 -36.67
C THR A 493 15.83 12.56 -36.88
N ASN A 494 16.45 13.63 -36.38
CA ASN A 494 17.89 13.84 -36.47
C ASN A 494 18.65 12.76 -35.67
N TYR A 495 18.23 12.51 -34.42
CA TYR A 495 18.86 11.50 -33.57
C TYR A 495 18.85 10.12 -34.22
N LYS A 496 17.75 9.75 -34.90
CA LYS A 496 17.61 8.48 -35.59
C LYS A 496 18.51 8.35 -36.83
N GLN A 497 18.73 9.47 -37.55
CA GLN A 497 19.65 9.51 -38.72
C GLN A 497 21.11 9.32 -38.29
N ASP A 498 21.47 9.87 -37.14
CA ASP A 498 22.85 9.82 -36.63
C ASP A 498 23.14 8.60 -35.75
N TYR A 499 22.11 7.79 -35.44
CA TYR A 499 22.23 6.65 -34.55
C TYR A 499 22.98 5.47 -35.26
N VAL A 500 24.03 5.03 -34.61
CA VAL A 500 24.82 3.85 -35.08
C VAL A 500 24.17 2.59 -34.55
N TRP A 501 23.61 1.79 -35.47
CA TRP A 501 22.87 0.55 -35.18
C TRP A 501 23.73 -0.66 -34.80
#